data_e751054c8197e4f605c43cb9cc4c76ff
#
_entry.id   e751054c8197e4f605c43cb9cc4c76ff
#
_cell.length_a   1.000
_cell.length_b   1.000
_cell.length_c   1.000
_cell.angle_alpha   90.00
_cell.angle_beta   90.00
_cell.angle_gamma   90.00
#
_symmetry.space_group_name_H-M   'P 1'
#
loop_
_entity.id
_entity.type
_entity.pdbx_description
1 polymer ?
#
loop_
_entity_poly.entity_id
_entity_poly.type
_entity_poly.pdbx_seq_one_letter_code
_entity_poly.pdbx_strand_id
1 'polypeptide(L)'
;MDTFQQIIFASIHNLVNHDYEAVDAYLISDYLKENFPSHYKIFERHNGIEYLHNISSMAVLGNFKGNFNIVKKWSVLRELVRNGVDVSEFHDPTDVDTESNELRRIRFHENDVDEIIGYYRSKILTINNKFNTKQGRDSIKAGSEEIEALIDKWKESNDFGLCYSSNFLTTVTYGIRKKRLTVLSAASGTGKTRINIANICHSFVPRYWNPDKKEWEMNPHGNQNRALYIGTEMELVQEIEPILLAYIACVPQDHIQFGSYEDGEEERVREAIRILREEANIFLEYVPDYDVSTLESIIEEHVTINKVSHVFFDYIHTTTELISEFQSAARAKMQVREDQVLANLSLKLKELTRKYNISIDTCTQVSGEYKNDKNRDATIIRG
;
A
#
# COMPACT_ATOMS: atom_id res chain seq x y z
N MET A 1 -29.36 2.13 12.63
CA MET A 1 -29.85 0.73 12.60
C MET A 1 -30.54 0.49 13.91
N ASP A 2 -31.80 0.05 13.89
CA ASP A 2 -32.53 -0.35 15.07
C ASP A 2 -31.88 -1.60 15.70
N THR A 3 -32.01 -1.78 17.02
CA THR A 3 -31.44 -2.91 17.76
C THR A 3 -31.86 -4.26 17.16
N PHE A 4 -33.11 -4.36 16.73
CA PHE A 4 -33.64 -5.55 16.07
C PHE A 4 -32.91 -5.87 14.75
N GLN A 5 -32.68 -4.88 13.91
CA GLN A 5 -31.94 -5.06 12.66
C GLN A 5 -30.46 -5.39 12.89
N GLN A 6 -29.86 -4.84 13.95
CA GLN A 6 -28.49 -5.16 14.35
C GLN A 6 -28.36 -6.63 14.77
N ILE A 7 -29.33 -7.14 15.53
CA ILE A 7 -29.39 -8.56 15.94
C ILE A 7 -29.43 -9.47 14.71
N ILE A 8 -30.31 -9.18 13.75
CA ILE A 8 -30.43 -9.95 12.50
C ILE A 8 -29.12 -9.92 11.74
N PHE A 9 -28.54 -8.75 11.52
CA PHE A 9 -27.30 -8.61 10.77
C PHE A 9 -26.13 -9.36 11.44
N ALA A 10 -25.99 -9.23 12.76
CA ALA A 10 -24.96 -9.96 13.50
C ALA A 10 -25.16 -11.47 13.42
N SER A 11 -26.40 -11.96 13.48
CA SER A 11 -26.72 -13.37 13.35
C SER A 11 -26.34 -13.93 11.98
N ILE A 12 -26.72 -13.20 10.91
CA ILE A 12 -26.34 -13.57 9.52
C ILE A 12 -24.82 -13.60 9.37
N HIS A 13 -24.13 -12.56 9.83
CA HIS A 13 -22.68 -12.46 9.76
C HIS A 13 -21.99 -13.62 10.49
N ASN A 14 -22.44 -13.96 11.69
CA ASN A 14 -21.87 -15.07 12.44
C ASN A 14 -22.13 -16.41 11.77
N LEU A 15 -23.34 -16.66 11.27
CA LEU A 15 -23.67 -17.91 10.58
C LEU A 15 -22.85 -18.10 9.31
N VAL A 16 -22.70 -17.05 8.51
CA VAL A 16 -21.85 -17.09 7.28
C VAL A 16 -20.39 -17.35 7.63
N ASN A 17 -19.86 -16.75 8.70
CA ASN A 17 -18.49 -17.01 9.16
C ASN A 17 -18.27 -18.41 9.77
N HIS A 18 -19.36 -19.15 10.05
CA HIS A 18 -19.32 -20.56 10.50
C HIS A 18 -19.66 -21.54 9.36
N ASP A 19 -19.33 -21.17 8.13
CA ASP A 19 -19.44 -21.99 6.91
C ASP A 19 -20.87 -22.43 6.50
N TYR A 20 -21.91 -21.69 6.94
CA TYR A 20 -23.25 -21.90 6.40
C TYR A 20 -23.38 -21.22 5.04
N GLU A 21 -23.53 -22.01 3.98
CA GLU A 21 -23.67 -21.51 2.61
C GLU A 21 -25.01 -20.77 2.35
N ALA A 22 -26.06 -21.14 3.10
CA ALA A 22 -27.38 -20.51 3.00
C ALA A 22 -27.92 -20.22 4.42
N VAL A 23 -28.34 -18.99 4.63
CA VAL A 23 -28.90 -18.53 5.90
C VAL A 23 -30.37 -18.13 5.67
N ASP A 24 -31.28 -18.88 6.27
CA ASP A 24 -32.73 -18.58 6.23
C ASP A 24 -33.27 -18.06 7.57
N ALA A 25 -34.52 -17.67 7.56
CA ALA A 25 -35.19 -17.11 8.74
C ALA A 25 -35.27 -18.09 9.93
N TYR A 26 -35.40 -19.36 9.65
CA TYR A 26 -35.50 -20.39 10.69
C TYR A 26 -34.15 -20.67 11.33
N LEU A 27 -33.10 -20.72 10.51
CA LEU A 27 -31.73 -20.91 11.00
C LEU A 27 -31.31 -19.74 11.92
N ILE A 28 -31.67 -18.50 11.56
CA ILE A 28 -31.43 -17.33 12.41
C ILE A 28 -32.20 -17.44 13.72
N SER A 29 -33.47 -17.88 13.67
CA SER A 29 -34.31 -18.06 14.85
C SER A 29 -33.71 -19.10 15.81
N ASP A 30 -33.30 -20.25 15.29
CA ASP A 30 -32.71 -21.34 16.09
C ASP A 30 -31.34 -20.95 16.66
N TYR A 31 -30.50 -20.30 15.85
CA TYR A 31 -29.22 -19.74 16.30
C TYR A 31 -29.38 -18.76 17.48
N LEU A 32 -30.34 -17.84 17.38
CA LEU A 32 -30.62 -16.87 18.45
C LEU A 32 -31.19 -17.56 19.69
N LYS A 33 -32.08 -18.54 19.51
CA LYS A 33 -32.70 -19.27 20.60
C LYS A 33 -31.66 -20.06 21.41
N GLU A 34 -30.72 -20.66 20.73
CA GLU A 34 -29.69 -21.51 21.37
C GLU A 34 -28.57 -20.67 22.00
N ASN A 35 -28.10 -19.64 21.32
CA ASN A 35 -26.89 -18.93 21.73
C ASN A 35 -27.17 -17.60 22.42
N PHE A 36 -28.31 -16.92 22.11
CA PHE A 36 -28.61 -15.55 22.58
C PHE A 36 -30.08 -15.40 22.98
N PRO A 37 -30.55 -16.04 24.08
CA PRO A 37 -31.98 -16.02 24.48
C PRO A 37 -32.59 -14.63 24.70
N SER A 38 -31.78 -13.65 25.11
CA SER A 38 -32.23 -12.26 25.28
C SER A 38 -32.50 -11.60 23.93
N HIS A 39 -31.69 -11.84 22.93
CA HIS A 39 -31.86 -11.35 21.56
C HIS A 39 -33.00 -12.08 20.85
N TYR A 40 -33.17 -13.36 21.12
CA TYR A 40 -34.30 -14.14 20.63
C TYR A 40 -35.66 -13.51 21.04
N LYS A 41 -35.81 -13.09 22.30
CA LYS A 41 -37.03 -12.41 22.76
C LYS A 41 -37.33 -11.11 22.00
N ILE A 42 -36.29 -10.36 21.60
CA ILE A 42 -36.46 -9.17 20.78
C ILE A 42 -36.86 -9.58 19.35
N PHE A 43 -36.21 -10.59 18.80
CA PHE A 43 -36.51 -11.14 17.48
C PHE A 43 -37.95 -11.65 17.38
N GLU A 44 -38.43 -12.41 18.38
CA GLU A 44 -39.78 -12.92 18.46
C GLU A 44 -40.82 -11.82 18.62
N ARG A 45 -40.56 -10.79 19.48
CA ARG A 45 -41.44 -9.65 19.66
C ARG A 45 -41.72 -8.86 18.38
N HIS A 46 -40.74 -8.83 17.49
CA HIS A 46 -40.84 -8.12 16.21
C HIS A 46 -41.27 -9.04 15.05
N ASN A 47 -41.81 -10.24 15.33
CA ASN A 47 -42.16 -11.23 14.30
C ASN A 47 -41.02 -11.49 13.32
N GLY A 48 -39.81 -11.73 13.82
CA GLY A 48 -38.57 -11.76 13.04
C GLY A 48 -38.59 -12.71 11.85
N ILE A 49 -39.25 -13.88 11.98
CA ILE A 49 -39.37 -14.85 10.86
C ILE A 49 -40.20 -14.23 9.72
N GLU A 50 -41.37 -13.68 10.03
CA GLU A 50 -42.25 -13.05 9.04
C GLU A 50 -41.58 -11.82 8.40
N TYR A 51 -40.89 -11.01 9.22
CA TYR A 51 -40.11 -9.86 8.76
C TYR A 51 -39.04 -10.29 7.74
N LEU A 52 -38.29 -11.35 8.00
CA LEU A 52 -37.25 -11.87 7.11
C LEU A 52 -37.84 -12.47 5.83
N HIS A 53 -38.95 -13.18 5.90
CA HIS A 53 -39.64 -13.68 4.72
C HIS A 53 -40.15 -12.54 3.83
N ASN A 54 -40.72 -11.50 4.42
CA ASN A 54 -41.20 -10.33 3.68
C ASN A 54 -40.03 -9.61 2.99
N ILE A 55 -38.93 -9.37 3.69
CA ILE A 55 -37.73 -8.74 3.08
C ILE A 55 -37.15 -9.61 1.98
N SER A 56 -37.03 -10.93 2.22
CA SER A 56 -36.48 -11.85 1.22
C SER A 56 -37.34 -11.89 -0.05
N SER A 57 -38.68 -11.84 0.11
CA SER A 57 -39.59 -11.80 -1.04
C SER A 57 -39.52 -10.50 -1.85
N MET A 58 -39.13 -9.38 -1.20
CA MET A 58 -38.95 -8.08 -1.83
C MET A 58 -37.54 -7.90 -2.43
N ALA A 59 -36.60 -8.79 -2.09
CA ALA A 59 -35.22 -8.67 -2.52
C ALA A 59 -35.09 -9.00 -4.02
N VAL A 60 -34.59 -8.04 -4.79
CA VAL A 60 -34.23 -8.23 -6.20
C VAL A 60 -32.73 -8.42 -6.28
N LEU A 61 -32.28 -9.66 -6.54
CA LEU A 61 -30.85 -10.03 -6.60
C LEU A 61 -30.06 -9.15 -7.58
N GLY A 62 -30.69 -8.75 -8.71
CA GLY A 62 -30.06 -7.85 -9.69
C GLY A 62 -29.70 -6.47 -9.12
N ASN A 63 -30.36 -6.03 -8.06
CA ASN A 63 -30.09 -4.73 -7.43
C ASN A 63 -29.08 -4.81 -6.27
N PHE A 64 -28.59 -6.01 -5.94
CA PHE A 64 -27.71 -6.23 -4.80
C PHE A 64 -26.46 -5.31 -4.83
N LYS A 65 -25.76 -5.26 -5.94
CA LYS A 65 -24.54 -4.44 -6.11
C LYS A 65 -24.82 -2.96 -5.91
N GLY A 66 -25.93 -2.45 -6.47
CA GLY A 66 -26.34 -1.05 -6.29
C GLY A 66 -26.67 -0.73 -4.85
N ASN A 67 -27.47 -1.57 -4.19
CA ASN A 67 -27.86 -1.38 -2.79
C ASN A 67 -26.64 -1.50 -1.85
N PHE A 68 -25.74 -2.43 -2.11
CA PHE A 68 -24.51 -2.59 -1.35
C PHE A 68 -23.61 -1.34 -1.44
N ASN A 69 -23.46 -0.76 -2.63
CA ASN A 69 -22.72 0.49 -2.81
C ASN A 69 -23.35 1.66 -2.06
N ILE A 70 -24.67 1.76 -2.05
CA ILE A 70 -25.39 2.78 -1.26
C ILE A 70 -25.09 2.61 0.24
N VAL A 71 -25.14 1.39 0.76
CA VAL A 71 -24.81 1.11 2.17
C VAL A 71 -23.36 1.47 2.49
N LYS A 72 -22.42 1.15 1.59
CA LYS A 72 -21.00 1.56 1.73
C LYS A 72 -20.85 3.07 1.78
N LYS A 73 -21.47 3.83 0.87
CA LYS A 73 -21.43 5.29 0.87
C LYS A 73 -21.93 5.87 2.19
N TRP A 74 -23.06 5.39 2.70
CA TRP A 74 -23.57 5.80 4.01
C TRP A 74 -22.65 5.42 5.17
N SER A 75 -21.95 4.33 5.07
CA SER A 75 -20.98 3.90 6.09
C SER A 75 -19.78 4.84 6.12
N VAL A 76 -19.28 5.25 4.96
CA VAL A 76 -18.21 6.25 4.85
C VAL A 76 -18.63 7.59 5.44
N LEU A 77 -19.81 8.11 5.10
CA LEU A 77 -20.29 9.37 5.67
C LEU A 77 -20.42 9.30 7.19
N ARG A 78 -20.94 8.20 7.74
CA ARG A 78 -21.02 8.00 9.21
C ARG A 78 -19.64 7.98 9.87
N GLU A 79 -18.66 7.35 9.23
CA GLU A 79 -17.31 7.30 9.77
C GLU A 79 -16.62 8.67 9.73
N LEU A 80 -16.82 9.42 8.65
CA LEU A 80 -16.36 10.82 8.56
C LEU A 80 -16.96 11.68 9.69
N VAL A 81 -18.27 11.57 9.94
CA VAL A 81 -18.93 12.29 11.04
C VAL A 81 -18.39 11.88 12.41
N ARG A 82 -18.15 10.59 12.65
CA ARG A 82 -17.54 10.08 13.90
C ARG A 82 -16.15 10.67 14.15
N ASN A 83 -15.43 10.94 13.07
CA ASN A 83 -14.11 11.58 13.12
C ASN A 83 -14.18 13.12 13.07
N GLY A 84 -15.36 13.72 13.26
CA GLY A 84 -15.55 15.17 13.32
C GLY A 84 -15.51 15.89 11.96
N VAL A 85 -15.62 15.16 10.86
CA VAL A 85 -15.66 15.75 9.52
C VAL A 85 -17.08 16.15 9.18
N ASP A 86 -17.27 17.39 8.74
CA ASP A 86 -18.54 17.91 8.23
C ASP A 86 -18.88 17.26 6.88
N VAL A 87 -20.04 16.60 6.81
CA VAL A 87 -20.53 15.92 5.60
C VAL A 87 -21.71 16.64 4.94
N SER A 88 -21.98 17.88 5.31
CA SER A 88 -23.12 18.68 4.82
C SER A 88 -23.18 18.81 3.29
N GLU A 89 -22.06 18.64 2.60
CA GLU A 89 -21.99 18.63 1.12
C GLU A 89 -22.70 17.43 0.47
N PHE A 90 -22.80 16.31 1.17
CA PHE A 90 -23.46 15.08 0.70
C PHE A 90 -24.74 14.76 1.47
N HIS A 91 -24.83 15.17 2.72
CA HIS A 91 -25.98 14.93 3.58
C HIS A 91 -26.03 15.92 4.75
N ASP A 92 -27.10 16.72 4.79
CA ASP A 92 -27.39 17.61 5.90
C ASP A 92 -28.85 17.40 6.34
N PRO A 93 -29.09 16.71 7.47
CA PRO A 93 -30.43 16.46 7.96
C PRO A 93 -31.09 17.72 8.58
N THR A 94 -30.33 18.79 8.79
CA THR A 94 -30.84 20.04 9.40
C THR A 94 -31.28 21.08 8.38
N ASP A 95 -30.86 20.92 7.13
CA ASP A 95 -31.24 21.83 6.06
C ASP A 95 -32.67 21.54 5.60
N VAL A 96 -33.52 22.55 5.67
CA VAL A 96 -34.93 22.50 5.26
C VAL A 96 -35.17 22.97 3.83
N ASP A 97 -34.11 23.47 3.14
CA ASP A 97 -34.23 23.90 1.76
C ASP A 97 -34.33 22.69 0.82
N THR A 98 -35.39 22.60 0.07
CA THR A 98 -35.71 21.47 -0.81
C THR A 98 -34.74 21.39 -2.00
N GLU A 99 -34.35 22.54 -2.55
CA GLU A 99 -33.42 22.59 -3.71
C GLU A 99 -32.03 22.16 -3.33
N SER A 100 -31.50 22.65 -2.21
CA SER A 100 -30.21 22.25 -1.67
C SER A 100 -30.16 20.76 -1.33
N ASN A 101 -31.23 20.22 -0.76
CA ASN A 101 -31.30 18.79 -0.44
C ASN A 101 -31.35 17.90 -1.68
N GLU A 102 -32.03 18.32 -2.74
CA GLU A 102 -32.04 17.56 -4.01
C GLU A 102 -30.67 17.58 -4.67
N LEU A 103 -29.96 18.71 -4.66
CA LEU A 103 -28.58 18.78 -5.16
C LEU A 103 -27.62 17.86 -4.39
N ARG A 104 -27.73 17.79 -3.06
CA ARG A 104 -26.94 16.86 -2.24
C ARG A 104 -27.27 15.42 -2.55
N ARG A 105 -28.56 15.11 -2.75
CA ARG A 105 -29.02 13.79 -3.12
C ARG A 105 -28.46 13.34 -4.47
N ILE A 106 -28.50 14.22 -5.47
CA ILE A 106 -27.91 13.98 -6.79
C ILE A 106 -26.40 13.70 -6.63
N ARG A 107 -25.68 14.58 -5.93
CA ARG A 107 -24.26 14.43 -5.67
C ARG A 107 -23.92 13.10 -4.96
N PHE A 108 -24.68 12.72 -3.95
CA PHE A 108 -24.50 11.44 -3.25
C PHE A 108 -24.74 10.23 -4.16
N HIS A 109 -25.69 10.30 -5.09
CA HIS A 109 -25.97 9.19 -5.99
C HIS A 109 -24.95 9.08 -7.13
N GLU A 110 -24.50 10.19 -7.68
CA GLU A 110 -23.57 10.24 -8.79
C GLU A 110 -22.14 9.86 -8.40
N ASN A 111 -21.69 10.22 -7.19
CA ASN A 111 -20.36 9.92 -6.72
C ASN A 111 -20.28 8.50 -6.13
N ASP A 112 -19.20 7.78 -6.39
CA ASP A 112 -18.90 6.52 -5.72
C ASP A 112 -18.21 6.75 -4.35
N VAL A 113 -17.78 5.65 -3.69
CA VAL A 113 -17.10 5.72 -2.39
C VAL A 113 -15.77 6.44 -2.49
N ASP A 114 -15.01 6.16 -3.54
CA ASP A 114 -13.65 6.69 -3.72
C ASP A 114 -13.71 8.18 -4.08
N GLU A 115 -14.71 8.58 -4.87
CA GLU A 115 -14.98 9.98 -5.18
C GLU A 115 -15.40 10.79 -3.94
N ILE A 116 -16.23 10.24 -3.06
CA ILE A 116 -16.59 10.87 -1.79
C ILE A 116 -15.36 11.07 -0.90
N ILE A 117 -14.54 10.04 -0.74
CA ILE A 117 -13.28 10.12 0.02
C ILE A 117 -12.33 11.11 -0.64
N GLY A 118 -12.19 11.03 -1.97
CA GLY A 118 -11.36 11.94 -2.78
C GLY A 118 -11.73 13.41 -2.61
N TYR A 119 -13.03 13.71 -2.50
CA TYR A 119 -13.51 15.07 -2.26
C TYR A 119 -12.97 15.64 -0.92
N TYR A 120 -13.05 14.87 0.18
CA TYR A 120 -12.53 15.33 1.47
C TYR A 120 -11.00 15.39 1.49
N ARG A 121 -10.36 14.42 0.85
CA ARG A 121 -8.92 14.42 0.66
C ARG A 121 -8.44 15.67 -0.10
N SER A 122 -9.13 16.06 -1.17
CA SER A 122 -8.78 17.25 -1.96
C SER A 122 -8.94 18.55 -1.14
N LYS A 123 -9.94 18.65 -0.27
CA LYS A 123 -10.10 19.78 0.66
C LYS A 123 -8.91 19.87 1.63
N ILE A 124 -8.49 18.74 2.21
CA ILE A 124 -7.33 18.70 3.11
C ILE A 124 -6.05 19.08 2.36
N LEU A 125 -5.86 18.55 1.15
CA LEU A 125 -4.71 18.90 0.31
C LEU A 125 -4.69 20.38 -0.08
N THR A 126 -5.84 20.97 -0.35
CA THR A 126 -5.95 22.41 -0.64
C THR A 126 -5.56 23.26 0.57
N ILE A 127 -6.00 22.86 1.78
CA ILE A 127 -5.59 23.52 3.02
C ILE A 127 -4.07 23.36 3.22
N ASN A 128 -3.57 22.13 3.06
CA ASN A 128 -2.13 21.85 3.18
C ASN A 128 -1.30 22.70 2.19
N ASN A 129 -1.72 22.78 0.94
CA ASN A 129 -1.07 23.59 -0.09
C ASN A 129 -1.14 25.10 0.20
N LYS A 130 -2.23 25.57 0.84
CA LYS A 130 -2.39 26.98 1.21
C LYS A 130 -1.44 27.41 2.32
N PHE A 131 -1.15 26.52 3.25
CA PHE A 131 -0.29 26.79 4.41
C PHE A 131 1.16 26.29 4.21
N ASN A 132 1.38 25.27 3.36
CA ASN A 132 2.72 24.87 2.92
C ASN A 132 3.13 25.72 1.71
N THR A 133 3.63 26.91 1.96
CA THR A 133 4.07 27.86 0.92
C THR A 133 5.32 27.42 0.14
N LYS A 134 5.83 26.21 0.39
CA LYS A 134 6.99 25.65 -0.34
C LYS A 134 6.54 24.78 -1.51
N GLN A 135 5.92 25.38 -2.51
CA GLN A 135 5.82 24.75 -3.83
C GLN A 135 7.21 24.73 -4.47
N GLY A 136 7.97 23.67 -4.25
CA GLY A 136 9.03 23.18 -5.14
C GLY A 136 10.17 24.14 -5.54
N ARG A 137 10.19 25.40 -5.04
CA ARG A 137 11.20 26.38 -5.36
C ARG A 137 11.88 26.89 -4.09
N ASP A 138 13.00 26.28 -3.75
CA ASP A 138 13.89 26.79 -2.71
C ASP A 138 14.81 27.82 -3.37
N SER A 139 14.82 29.06 -2.87
CA SER A 139 15.74 30.08 -3.30
C SER A 139 16.53 30.57 -2.08
N ILE A 140 17.80 30.26 -2.04
CA ILE A 140 18.72 30.71 -1.00
C ILE A 140 19.88 31.48 -1.63
N LYS A 141 20.47 32.41 -0.90
CA LYS A 141 21.74 33.03 -1.27
C LYS A 141 22.85 32.01 -1.05
N ALA A 142 23.75 31.83 -2.01
CA ALA A 142 24.93 30.98 -1.84
C ALA A 142 25.77 31.44 -0.64
N GLY A 143 26.23 30.50 0.20
CA GLY A 143 26.96 30.80 1.44
C GLY A 143 26.04 31.21 2.58
N SER A 144 24.85 30.60 2.65
CA SER A 144 23.89 30.82 3.76
C SER A 144 24.38 30.21 5.09
N GLU A 145 23.84 30.72 6.22
CA GLU A 145 24.11 30.16 7.56
C GLU A 145 23.72 28.68 7.64
N GLU A 146 22.76 28.26 6.83
CA GLU A 146 22.31 26.84 6.76
C GLU A 146 23.42 25.91 6.24
N ILE A 147 24.30 26.38 5.31
CA ILE A 147 25.43 25.55 4.84
C ILE A 147 26.52 25.45 5.90
N GLU A 148 26.75 26.48 6.71
CA GLU A 148 27.72 26.44 7.80
C GLU A 148 27.27 25.43 8.86
N ALA A 149 26.00 25.48 9.27
CA ALA A 149 25.41 24.50 10.19
C ALA A 149 25.46 23.08 9.63
N LEU A 150 25.29 22.91 8.32
CA LEU A 150 25.38 21.62 7.65
C LEU A 150 26.80 21.06 7.62
N ILE A 151 27.82 21.92 7.41
CA ILE A 151 29.23 21.54 7.47
C ILE A 151 29.59 21.04 8.88
N ASP A 152 29.13 21.72 9.91
CA ASP A 152 29.39 21.29 11.29
C ASP A 152 28.71 19.97 11.61
N LYS A 153 27.47 19.79 11.15
CA LYS A 153 26.77 18.50 11.24
C LYS A 153 27.52 17.37 10.53
N TRP A 154 28.10 17.63 9.36
CA TRP A 154 28.89 16.63 8.63
C TRP A 154 30.20 16.26 9.31
N LYS A 155 30.78 17.14 10.12
CA LYS A 155 31.96 16.84 10.95
C LYS A 155 31.58 15.90 12.10
N GLU A 156 30.37 16.07 12.67
CA GLU A 156 29.91 15.28 13.81
C GLU A 156 29.33 13.92 13.40
N SER A 157 28.70 13.84 12.25
CA SER A 157 28.09 12.61 11.74
C SER A 157 28.35 12.45 10.24
N ASN A 158 28.93 11.32 9.86
CA ASN A 158 28.97 10.95 8.46
C ASN A 158 27.54 10.77 7.95
N ASP A 159 27.13 11.51 6.91
CA ASP A 159 25.81 11.44 6.27
C ASP A 159 25.71 10.16 5.38
N PHE A 160 26.08 9.02 5.97
CA PHE A 160 25.91 7.72 5.36
C PHE A 160 24.48 7.22 5.60
N GLY A 161 23.86 6.71 4.55
CA GLY A 161 22.58 6.01 4.62
C GLY A 161 22.75 4.58 5.14
N LEU A 162 21.66 3.79 5.07
CA LEU A 162 21.72 2.37 5.38
C LEU A 162 22.56 1.64 4.32
N CYS A 163 23.20 0.55 4.73
CA CYS A 163 24.05 -0.21 3.83
C CYS A 163 23.19 -1.00 2.83
N TYR A 164 23.59 -1.01 1.56
CA TYR A 164 23.12 -2.00 0.61
C TYR A 164 23.77 -3.36 0.90
N SER A 165 23.15 -4.44 0.43
CA SER A 165 23.76 -5.78 0.45
C SER A 165 25.07 -5.86 -0.33
N SER A 166 25.31 -4.90 -1.22
CA SER A 166 26.55 -4.73 -1.97
C SER A 166 27.39 -3.59 -1.39
N ASN A 167 28.60 -3.89 -0.94
CA ASN A 167 29.57 -2.90 -0.49
C ASN A 167 29.91 -1.87 -1.58
N PHE A 168 29.94 -2.31 -2.84
CA PHE A 168 30.15 -1.42 -3.98
C PHE A 168 29.05 -0.37 -4.07
N LEU A 169 27.78 -0.80 -4.06
CA LEU A 169 26.64 0.12 -4.08
C LEU A 169 26.68 1.06 -2.87
N THR A 170 26.90 0.54 -1.69
CA THR A 170 27.02 1.37 -0.47
C THR A 170 28.08 2.45 -0.62
N THR A 171 29.26 2.11 -1.15
CA THR A 171 30.37 3.07 -1.34
C THR A 171 30.05 4.13 -2.38
N VAL A 172 29.51 3.72 -3.54
CA VAL A 172 29.26 4.66 -4.66
C VAL A 172 28.09 5.60 -4.38
N THR A 173 27.06 5.12 -3.66
CA THR A 173 25.86 5.92 -3.36
C THR A 173 25.89 6.60 -2.00
N TYR A 174 26.87 6.26 -1.15
CA TYR A 174 26.89 6.56 0.29
C TYR A 174 25.69 5.96 1.03
N GLY A 175 25.21 4.77 0.59
CA GLY A 175 24.10 4.04 1.16
C GLY A 175 22.71 4.54 0.78
N ILE A 176 21.69 3.92 1.38
CA ILE A 176 20.27 4.24 1.17
C ILE A 176 19.92 5.47 2.00
N ARG A 177 19.84 6.63 1.36
CA ARG A 177 19.63 7.91 2.04
C ARG A 177 18.25 8.49 1.78
N LYS A 178 17.64 9.06 2.79
CA LYS A 178 16.37 9.81 2.67
C LYS A 178 16.49 10.96 1.65
N LYS A 179 15.37 11.35 1.06
CA LYS A 179 15.27 12.36 0.00
C LYS A 179 16.03 12.00 -1.28
N ARG A 180 16.32 10.72 -1.48
CA ARG A 180 16.99 10.19 -2.67
C ARG A 180 16.10 9.20 -3.39
N LEU A 181 16.13 9.28 -4.71
CA LEU A 181 15.66 8.25 -5.62
C LEU A 181 16.89 7.55 -6.19
N THR A 182 16.97 6.25 -5.99
CA THR A 182 18.01 5.39 -6.59
C THR A 182 17.35 4.50 -7.63
N VAL A 183 17.89 4.49 -8.83
CA VAL A 183 17.37 3.66 -9.93
C VAL A 183 18.46 2.68 -10.36
N LEU A 184 18.20 1.39 -10.22
CA LEU A 184 19.07 0.32 -10.68
C LEU A 184 18.57 -0.20 -12.04
N SER A 185 19.38 -0.01 -13.07
CA SER A 185 19.04 -0.47 -14.43
C SER A 185 19.66 -1.82 -14.71
N ALA A 186 18.84 -2.80 -15.11
CA ALA A 186 19.33 -4.15 -15.42
C ALA A 186 18.43 -4.84 -16.47
N ALA A 187 19.00 -5.79 -17.21
CA ALA A 187 18.23 -6.59 -18.17
C ALA A 187 17.21 -7.49 -17.47
N SER A 188 16.20 -7.94 -18.23
CA SER A 188 15.23 -8.94 -17.72
C SER A 188 15.94 -10.22 -17.27
N GLY A 189 15.48 -10.81 -16.18
CA GLY A 189 16.02 -12.08 -15.64
C GLY A 189 17.39 -11.96 -14.95
N THR A 190 17.93 -10.75 -14.71
CA THR A 190 19.22 -10.54 -14.06
C THR A 190 19.16 -10.44 -12.54
N GLY A 191 17.97 -10.58 -11.95
CA GLY A 191 17.80 -10.61 -10.49
C GLY A 191 17.46 -9.26 -9.86
N LYS A 192 16.79 -8.33 -10.57
CA LYS A 192 16.37 -7.03 -10.03
C LYS A 192 15.56 -7.15 -8.72
N THR A 193 14.55 -7.99 -8.72
CA THR A 193 13.76 -8.28 -7.52
C THR A 193 14.62 -8.85 -6.39
N ARG A 194 15.51 -9.79 -6.72
CA ARG A 194 16.39 -10.39 -5.70
C ARG A 194 17.34 -9.40 -5.06
N ILE A 195 17.89 -8.44 -5.81
CA ILE A 195 18.76 -7.41 -5.23
C ILE A 195 17.95 -6.45 -4.32
N ASN A 196 16.71 -6.10 -4.68
CA ASN A 196 15.82 -5.32 -3.82
C ASN A 196 15.53 -6.06 -2.51
N ILE A 197 15.16 -7.33 -2.59
CA ILE A 197 14.91 -8.16 -1.40
C ILE A 197 16.19 -8.34 -0.56
N ALA A 198 17.33 -8.57 -1.18
CA ALA A 198 18.60 -8.65 -0.48
C ALA A 198 18.94 -7.36 0.27
N ASN A 199 18.68 -6.19 -0.34
CA ASN A 199 18.88 -4.89 0.29
C ASN A 199 17.93 -4.69 1.48
N ILE A 200 16.66 -5.11 1.33
CA ILE A 200 15.68 -5.09 2.43
C ILE A 200 16.15 -5.98 3.58
N CYS A 201 16.49 -7.22 3.32
CA CYS A 201 16.97 -8.15 4.34
C CYS A 201 18.22 -7.63 5.04
N HIS A 202 19.20 -7.13 4.25
CA HIS A 202 20.46 -6.62 4.77
C HIS A 202 20.28 -5.44 5.74
N SER A 203 19.33 -4.55 5.46
CA SER A 203 19.19 -3.32 6.24
C SER A 203 18.04 -3.31 7.25
N PHE A 204 17.03 -4.20 7.11
CA PHE A 204 15.82 -4.11 7.92
C PHE A 204 15.49 -5.37 8.71
N VAL A 205 16.18 -6.49 8.45
CA VAL A 205 16.02 -7.72 9.22
C VAL A 205 17.00 -7.70 10.40
N PRO A 206 16.54 -7.91 11.63
CA PRO A 206 17.41 -7.76 12.81
C PRO A 206 18.42 -8.89 12.97
N ARG A 207 18.16 -10.08 12.44
CA ARG A 207 19.05 -11.24 12.52
C ARG A 207 18.82 -12.23 11.38
N TYR A 208 19.84 -13.00 11.06
CA TYR A 208 19.83 -14.00 10.01
C TYR A 208 20.62 -15.23 10.43
N TRP A 209 20.39 -16.33 9.72
CA TRP A 209 21.15 -17.57 9.94
C TRP A 209 22.55 -17.49 9.34
N ASN A 210 23.58 -17.74 10.15
CA ASN A 210 24.94 -17.89 9.68
C ASN A 210 25.26 -19.39 9.42
N PRO A 211 25.45 -19.82 8.14
CA PRO A 211 25.69 -21.22 7.83
C PRO A 211 27.05 -21.74 8.31
N ASP A 212 28.06 -20.85 8.41
CA ASP A 212 29.41 -21.24 8.83
C ASP A 212 29.45 -21.54 10.34
N LYS A 213 28.74 -20.73 11.13
CA LYS A 213 28.67 -20.90 12.58
C LYS A 213 27.51 -21.78 13.03
N LYS A 214 26.55 -22.06 12.14
CA LYS A 214 25.31 -22.79 12.43
C LYS A 214 24.49 -22.19 13.57
N GLU A 215 24.40 -20.88 13.59
CA GLU A 215 23.64 -20.14 14.60
C GLU A 215 22.98 -18.88 14.03
N TRP A 216 21.98 -18.36 14.75
CA TRP A 216 21.36 -17.08 14.46
C TRP A 216 22.23 -15.93 14.93
N GLU A 217 22.64 -15.07 14.02
CA GLU A 217 23.45 -13.89 14.33
C GLU A 217 22.63 -12.62 14.22
N MET A 218 22.95 -11.66 15.10
CA MET A 218 22.45 -10.30 14.98
C MET A 218 23.00 -9.67 13.71
N ASN A 219 22.11 -9.05 12.93
CA ASN A 219 22.51 -8.32 11.74
C ASN A 219 23.16 -6.98 12.15
N PRO A 220 24.45 -6.77 11.88
CA PRO A 220 25.14 -5.55 12.27
C PRO A 220 24.59 -4.31 11.53
N HIS A 221 23.92 -4.51 10.39
CA HIS A 221 23.30 -3.46 9.59
C HIS A 221 21.80 -3.34 9.85
N GLY A 222 21.21 -4.31 10.55
CA GLY A 222 19.80 -4.28 10.94
C GLY A 222 19.47 -3.06 11.80
N ASN A 223 18.34 -2.45 11.53
CA ASN A 223 17.94 -1.22 12.23
C ASN A 223 16.42 -1.22 12.48
N GLN A 224 15.98 -0.26 13.29
CA GLN A 224 14.57 -0.08 13.68
C GLN A 224 13.75 0.70 12.64
N ASN A 225 14.35 1.10 11.51
CA ASN A 225 13.60 1.77 10.46
C ASN A 225 12.61 0.80 9.78
N ARG A 226 11.63 1.36 9.11
CA ARG A 226 10.54 0.62 8.48
C ARG A 226 10.66 0.72 6.97
N ALA A 227 10.55 -0.43 6.30
CA ALA A 227 10.61 -0.56 4.86
C ALA A 227 9.25 -0.92 4.28
N LEU A 228 8.96 -0.40 3.09
CA LEU A 228 7.85 -0.81 2.24
C LEU A 228 8.41 -1.36 0.94
N TYR A 229 8.01 -2.56 0.58
CA TYR A 229 8.21 -3.12 -0.75
C TYR A 229 6.91 -3.01 -1.53
N ILE A 230 6.98 -2.45 -2.74
CA ILE A 230 5.85 -2.39 -3.68
C ILE A 230 6.24 -3.22 -4.90
N GLY A 231 5.60 -4.36 -5.09
CA GLY A 231 5.80 -5.25 -6.22
C GLY A 231 4.72 -5.09 -7.28
N THR A 232 5.08 -5.19 -8.55
CA THR A 232 4.15 -5.03 -9.67
C THR A 232 3.95 -6.31 -10.48
N GLU A 233 4.87 -7.27 -10.41
CA GLU A 233 4.84 -8.49 -11.22
C GLU A 233 4.65 -9.77 -10.40
N MET A 234 5.25 -9.83 -9.22
CA MET A 234 5.34 -11.06 -8.42
C MET A 234 4.36 -11.04 -7.26
N GLU A 235 3.69 -12.16 -7.02
CA GLU A 235 2.79 -12.32 -5.87
C GLU A 235 3.56 -12.33 -4.54
N LEU A 236 2.97 -11.68 -3.52
CA LEU A 236 3.66 -11.48 -2.25
C LEU A 236 3.94 -12.80 -1.52
N VAL A 237 2.91 -13.61 -1.29
CA VAL A 237 3.01 -14.81 -0.43
C VAL A 237 3.71 -15.97 -1.15
N GLN A 238 3.42 -16.16 -2.45
CA GLN A 238 3.92 -17.33 -3.18
C GLN A 238 5.31 -17.11 -3.78
N GLU A 239 5.73 -15.84 -3.99
CA GLU A 239 6.97 -15.54 -4.70
C GLU A 239 7.90 -14.65 -3.89
N ILE A 240 7.43 -13.53 -3.30
CA ILE A 240 8.29 -12.58 -2.59
C ILE A 240 8.68 -13.07 -1.20
N GLU A 241 7.73 -13.55 -0.39
CA GLU A 241 8.03 -14.07 0.94
C GLU A 241 9.01 -15.24 0.92
N PRO A 242 8.93 -16.24 0.00
CA PRO A 242 9.95 -17.28 -0.10
C PRO A 242 11.36 -16.76 -0.37
N ILE A 243 11.53 -15.65 -1.11
CA ILE A 243 12.85 -15.04 -1.32
C ILE A 243 13.36 -14.40 -0.02
N LEU A 244 12.49 -13.70 0.72
CA LEU A 244 12.83 -13.15 2.04
C LEU A 244 13.26 -14.26 3.00
N LEU A 245 12.48 -15.33 3.08
CA LEU A 245 12.75 -16.47 3.96
C LEU A 245 14.05 -17.17 3.58
N ALA A 246 14.29 -17.39 2.27
CA ALA A 246 15.53 -17.98 1.76
C ALA A 246 16.78 -17.19 2.18
N TYR A 247 16.69 -15.86 2.13
CA TYR A 247 17.79 -14.99 2.56
C TYR A 247 18.02 -15.06 4.08
N ILE A 248 16.96 -14.95 4.86
CA ILE A 248 17.04 -14.88 6.33
C ILE A 248 17.46 -16.22 6.95
N ALA A 249 16.86 -17.32 6.46
CA ALA A 249 17.12 -18.67 6.96
C ALA A 249 18.38 -19.31 6.35
N CYS A 250 18.94 -18.70 5.31
CA CYS A 250 20.00 -19.30 4.47
C CYS A 250 19.61 -20.70 3.98
N VAL A 251 18.42 -20.80 3.35
CA VAL A 251 17.86 -22.03 2.78
C VAL A 251 17.57 -21.77 1.30
N PRO A 252 17.89 -22.73 0.40
CA PRO A 252 17.54 -22.60 -1.01
C PRO A 252 16.03 -22.35 -1.20
N GLN A 253 15.67 -21.38 -2.07
CA GLN A 253 14.28 -21.01 -2.29
C GLN A 253 13.42 -22.18 -2.79
N ASP A 254 13.96 -23.04 -3.61
CA ASP A 254 13.29 -24.23 -4.13
C ASP A 254 12.97 -25.25 -3.04
N HIS A 255 13.81 -25.41 -2.01
CA HIS A 255 13.48 -26.22 -0.86
C HIS A 255 12.25 -25.68 -0.12
N ILE A 256 12.12 -24.36 -0.01
CA ILE A 256 10.98 -23.71 0.62
C ILE A 256 9.72 -23.91 -0.24
N GLN A 257 9.82 -23.65 -1.54
CA GLN A 257 8.66 -23.70 -2.45
C GLN A 257 8.12 -25.10 -2.68
N PHE A 258 9.00 -26.11 -2.67
CA PHE A 258 8.61 -27.52 -2.88
C PHE A 258 8.47 -28.32 -1.58
N GLY A 259 8.75 -27.71 -0.43
CA GLY A 259 8.71 -28.39 0.86
C GLY A 259 9.74 -29.52 1.00
N SER A 260 10.87 -29.43 0.24
CA SER A 260 11.91 -30.43 0.18
C SER A 260 13.09 -30.06 1.06
N TYR A 261 12.82 -29.88 2.35
CA TYR A 261 13.80 -29.44 3.34
C TYR A 261 14.85 -30.50 3.64
N GLU A 262 16.09 -30.06 3.79
CA GLU A 262 17.17 -30.82 4.43
C GLU A 262 17.10 -30.67 5.96
N ASP A 263 17.98 -31.42 6.68
CA ASP A 263 18.02 -31.41 8.16
C ASP A 263 18.15 -30.01 8.75
N GLY A 264 17.19 -29.62 9.59
CA GLY A 264 17.15 -28.33 10.27
C GLY A 264 16.75 -27.12 9.41
N GLU A 265 16.43 -27.31 8.13
CA GLU A 265 16.02 -26.21 7.25
C GLU A 265 14.61 -25.72 7.58
N GLU A 266 13.69 -26.64 7.81
CA GLU A 266 12.30 -26.28 8.15
C GLU A 266 12.25 -25.46 9.41
N GLU A 267 13.00 -25.83 10.45
CA GLU A 267 13.05 -25.08 11.71
C GLU A 267 13.61 -23.66 11.49
N ARG A 268 14.65 -23.54 10.63
CA ARG A 268 15.22 -22.22 10.28
C ARG A 268 14.22 -21.35 9.53
N VAL A 269 13.45 -21.93 8.61
CA VAL A 269 12.40 -21.20 7.86
C VAL A 269 11.30 -20.74 8.79
N ARG A 270 10.86 -21.60 9.72
CA ARG A 270 9.85 -21.23 10.73
C ARG A 270 10.33 -20.12 11.66
N GLU A 271 11.60 -20.15 12.05
CA GLU A 271 12.19 -19.07 12.84
C GLU A 271 12.32 -17.77 12.01
N ALA A 272 12.67 -17.85 10.73
CA ALA A 272 12.68 -16.69 9.83
C ALA A 272 11.29 -16.04 9.70
N ILE A 273 10.22 -16.85 9.63
CA ILE A 273 8.84 -16.35 9.65
C ILE A 273 8.57 -15.60 10.96
N ARG A 274 9.01 -16.15 12.11
CA ARG A 274 8.85 -15.50 13.41
C ARG A 274 9.58 -14.16 13.47
N ILE A 275 10.81 -14.11 12.96
CA ILE A 275 11.60 -12.88 12.89
C ILE A 275 10.89 -11.81 12.05
N LEU A 276 10.39 -12.18 10.87
CA LEU A 276 9.64 -11.25 10.01
C LEU A 276 8.37 -10.73 10.69
N ARG A 277 7.65 -11.58 11.37
CA ARG A 277 6.37 -11.25 12.01
C ARG A 277 6.53 -10.40 13.27
N GLU A 278 7.52 -10.70 14.11
CA GLU A 278 7.62 -10.17 15.46
C GLU A 278 8.72 -9.10 15.62
N GLU A 279 9.77 -9.18 14.82
CA GLU A 279 10.98 -8.38 15.03
C GLU A 279 11.26 -7.40 13.89
N ALA A 280 10.94 -7.76 12.64
CA ALA A 280 11.15 -6.90 11.49
C ALA A 280 9.98 -5.94 11.24
N ASN A 281 10.27 -4.81 10.59
CA ASN A 281 9.29 -3.80 10.23
C ASN A 281 9.26 -3.64 8.70
N ILE A 282 8.87 -4.69 8.00
CA ILE A 282 8.82 -4.75 6.53
C ILE A 282 7.36 -4.92 6.12
N PHE A 283 6.88 -4.02 5.26
CA PHE A 283 5.54 -4.03 4.69
C PHE A 283 5.63 -4.39 3.22
N LEU A 284 4.67 -5.16 2.73
CA LEU A 284 4.64 -5.65 1.35
C LEU A 284 3.31 -5.24 0.71
N GLU A 285 3.37 -4.66 -0.48
CA GLU A 285 2.22 -4.28 -1.30
C GLU A 285 2.35 -4.88 -2.71
N TYR A 286 1.25 -5.36 -3.26
CA TYR A 286 1.16 -5.86 -4.63
C TYR A 286 0.24 -4.97 -5.45
N VAL A 287 0.80 -4.31 -6.45
CA VAL A 287 0.10 -3.32 -7.28
C VAL A 287 0.39 -3.56 -8.75
N PRO A 288 -0.30 -4.52 -9.39
CA PRO A 288 -0.01 -4.94 -10.76
C PRO A 288 -0.33 -3.86 -11.81
N ASP A 289 -1.29 -3.01 -11.54
CA ASP A 289 -1.63 -1.84 -12.38
C ASP A 289 -1.71 -0.61 -11.48
N TYR A 290 -1.13 0.50 -11.90
CA TYR A 290 -1.01 1.70 -11.08
C TYR A 290 -0.93 2.96 -11.93
N ASP A 291 -1.39 4.05 -11.38
CA ASP A 291 -1.09 5.43 -11.77
C ASP A 291 -0.24 6.13 -10.70
N VAL A 292 0.14 7.38 -10.95
CA VAL A 292 0.93 8.17 -9.99
C VAL A 292 0.15 8.41 -8.70
N SER A 293 -1.16 8.61 -8.80
CA SER A 293 -2.06 8.87 -7.67
C SER A 293 -2.15 7.67 -6.74
N THR A 294 -2.24 6.47 -7.29
CA THR A 294 -2.27 5.20 -6.56
C THR A 294 -0.96 4.99 -5.78
N LEU A 295 0.19 5.14 -6.45
CA LEU A 295 1.50 5.02 -5.79
C LEU A 295 1.69 6.07 -4.70
N GLU A 296 1.30 7.32 -4.94
CA GLU A 296 1.37 8.37 -3.92
C GLU A 296 0.50 8.05 -2.72
N SER A 297 -0.71 7.51 -2.94
CA SER A 297 -1.64 7.14 -1.87
C SER A 297 -1.09 6.02 -0.99
N ILE A 298 -0.54 4.98 -1.59
CA ILE A 298 0.08 3.85 -0.88
C ILE A 298 1.28 4.34 -0.04
N ILE A 299 2.15 5.13 -0.65
CA ILE A 299 3.32 5.68 0.05
C ILE A 299 2.89 6.59 1.20
N GLU A 300 1.92 7.48 0.98
CA GLU A 300 1.40 8.38 2.00
C GLU A 300 0.79 7.63 3.18
N GLU A 301 0.01 6.59 2.91
CA GLU A 301 -0.59 5.72 3.93
C GLU A 301 0.48 5.07 4.79
N HIS A 302 1.44 4.39 4.17
CA HIS A 302 2.50 3.70 4.90
C HIS A 302 3.45 4.66 5.64
N VAL A 303 3.73 5.83 5.10
CA VAL A 303 4.50 6.86 5.81
C VAL A 303 3.73 7.41 7.00
N THR A 304 2.43 7.65 6.85
CA THR A 304 1.60 8.26 7.87
C THR A 304 1.25 7.29 8.98
N ILE A 305 0.77 6.10 8.63
CA ILE A 305 0.27 5.09 9.58
C ILE A 305 1.42 4.24 10.08
N ASN A 306 2.17 3.63 9.16
CA ASN A 306 3.20 2.65 9.49
C ASN A 306 4.57 3.27 9.75
N LYS A 307 4.73 4.61 9.59
CA LYS A 307 6.01 5.32 9.79
C LYS A 307 7.15 4.78 8.92
N VAL A 308 6.83 4.33 7.73
CA VAL A 308 7.81 3.87 6.73
C VAL A 308 8.73 5.02 6.34
N SER A 309 10.00 4.74 6.21
CA SER A 309 11.02 5.72 5.83
C SER A 309 11.83 5.32 4.58
N HIS A 310 11.67 4.08 4.12
CA HIS A 310 12.39 3.53 2.97
C HIS A 310 11.42 2.71 2.13
N VAL A 311 11.34 3.02 0.83
CA VAL A 311 10.46 2.35 -0.13
C VAL A 311 11.31 1.67 -1.20
N PHE A 312 10.99 0.41 -1.49
CA PHE A 312 11.58 -0.38 -2.57
C PHE A 312 10.47 -0.67 -3.59
N PHE A 313 10.54 0.02 -4.73
CA PHE A 313 9.53 -0.11 -5.79
C PHE A 313 10.06 -1.00 -6.92
N ASP A 314 9.47 -2.15 -7.13
CA ASP A 314 9.91 -3.16 -8.07
C ASP A 314 8.82 -3.45 -9.13
N TYR A 315 8.85 -2.75 -10.26
CA TYR A 315 9.82 -1.80 -10.81
C TYR A 315 9.12 -0.71 -11.66
N ILE A 316 9.87 0.28 -12.14
CA ILE A 316 9.36 1.31 -13.04
C ILE A 316 9.06 0.70 -14.41
N HIS A 317 7.77 0.65 -14.80
CA HIS A 317 7.30 0.27 -16.14
C HIS A 317 5.99 1.01 -16.45
N THR A 318 5.55 0.96 -17.70
CA THR A 318 4.27 1.54 -18.11
C THR A 318 3.14 0.58 -17.81
N THR A 319 2.07 1.11 -17.21
CA THR A 319 0.81 0.40 -16.96
C THR A 319 -0.32 1.05 -17.74
N THR A 320 -1.45 0.37 -17.82
CA THR A 320 -2.62 0.89 -18.52
C THR A 320 -3.17 2.14 -17.84
N GLU A 321 -3.23 2.13 -16.50
CA GLU A 321 -3.70 3.25 -15.70
C GLU A 321 -2.76 4.44 -15.80
N LEU A 322 -1.44 4.21 -15.71
CA LEU A 322 -0.43 5.26 -15.85
C LEU A 322 -0.51 5.95 -17.22
N ILE A 323 -0.65 5.19 -18.30
CA ILE A 323 -0.82 5.75 -19.65
C ILE A 323 -2.12 6.56 -19.73
N SER A 324 -3.21 6.07 -19.18
CA SER A 324 -4.51 6.74 -19.16
C SER A 324 -4.47 8.06 -18.39
N GLU A 325 -3.80 8.10 -17.24
CA GLU A 325 -3.60 9.32 -16.45
C GLU A 325 -2.90 10.39 -17.29
N PHE A 326 -1.77 10.04 -17.93
CA PHE A 326 -1.03 10.99 -18.76
C PHE A 326 -1.77 11.41 -20.03
N GLN A 327 -2.56 10.52 -20.64
CA GLN A 327 -3.39 10.86 -21.80
C GLN A 327 -4.52 11.82 -21.42
N SER A 328 -5.14 11.65 -20.26
CA SER A 328 -6.19 12.54 -19.76
C SER A 328 -5.66 13.91 -19.40
N ALA A 329 -4.44 14.00 -18.86
CA ALA A 329 -3.75 15.25 -18.54
C ALA A 329 -3.24 15.98 -19.78
N ALA A 330 -2.87 15.26 -20.85
CA ALA A 330 -2.48 15.84 -22.14
C ALA A 330 -3.74 16.25 -22.89
N ARG A 331 -3.96 17.56 -23.14
CA ARG A 331 -5.08 18.06 -23.95
C ARG A 331 -5.18 17.27 -25.25
N ALA A 332 -6.18 16.46 -25.40
CA ALA A 332 -6.80 15.61 -26.43
C ALA A 332 -6.17 15.40 -27.83
N LYS A 333 -4.92 15.76 -28.11
CA LYS A 333 -4.29 15.61 -29.44
C LYS A 333 -2.81 15.18 -29.47
N MET A 334 -2.17 14.95 -28.33
CA MET A 334 -0.78 14.47 -28.32
C MET A 334 -0.75 12.97 -27.99
N GLN A 335 -0.15 12.19 -28.89
CA GLN A 335 0.19 10.81 -28.59
C GLN A 335 1.32 10.83 -27.53
N VAL A 336 1.00 10.37 -26.32
CA VAL A 336 1.97 10.33 -25.23
C VAL A 336 2.93 9.18 -25.49
N ARG A 337 4.21 9.45 -25.52
CA ARG A 337 5.25 8.43 -25.72
C ARG A 337 5.61 7.77 -24.38
N GLU A 338 5.90 6.48 -24.42
CA GLU A 338 6.24 5.68 -23.26
C GLU A 338 7.43 6.26 -22.46
N ASP A 339 8.48 6.71 -23.15
CA ASP A 339 9.64 7.34 -22.51
C ASP A 339 9.29 8.62 -21.73
N GLN A 340 8.31 9.38 -22.21
CA GLN A 340 7.82 10.57 -21.50
C GLN A 340 7.03 10.18 -20.24
N VAL A 341 6.23 9.11 -20.31
CA VAL A 341 5.48 8.59 -19.16
C VAL A 341 6.45 8.15 -18.07
N LEU A 342 7.46 7.36 -18.41
CA LEU A 342 8.47 6.87 -17.46
C LEU A 342 9.32 8.00 -16.88
N ALA A 343 9.70 8.99 -17.69
CA ALA A 343 10.42 10.18 -17.22
C ALA A 343 9.58 10.96 -16.19
N ASN A 344 8.30 11.19 -16.47
CA ASN A 344 7.39 11.87 -15.56
C ASN A 344 7.16 11.07 -14.27
N LEU A 345 6.98 9.76 -14.35
CA LEU A 345 6.90 8.88 -13.16
C LEU A 345 8.16 9.03 -12.30
N SER A 346 9.34 8.97 -12.91
CA SER A 346 10.62 9.14 -12.20
C SER A 346 10.73 10.49 -11.50
N LEU A 347 10.27 11.57 -12.15
CA LEU A 347 10.20 12.91 -11.54
C LEU A 347 9.25 12.93 -10.35
N LYS A 348 8.09 12.30 -10.47
CA LYS A 348 7.11 12.21 -9.39
C LYS A 348 7.64 11.37 -8.21
N LEU A 349 8.23 10.22 -8.47
CA LEU A 349 8.88 9.43 -7.41
C LEU A 349 9.96 10.25 -6.69
N LYS A 350 10.75 11.04 -7.43
CA LYS A 350 11.74 11.96 -6.84
C LYS A 350 11.10 13.05 -5.98
N GLU A 351 9.96 13.60 -6.40
CA GLU A 351 9.19 14.56 -5.63
C GLU A 351 8.69 13.93 -4.31
N LEU A 352 8.13 12.71 -4.36
CA LEU A 352 7.67 11.97 -3.19
C LEU A 352 8.78 11.74 -2.16
N THR A 353 10.02 11.46 -2.60
CA THR A 353 11.15 11.32 -1.67
C THR A 353 11.37 12.56 -0.81
N ARG A 354 11.18 13.75 -1.40
CA ARG A 354 11.34 15.03 -0.71
C ARG A 354 10.12 15.36 0.15
N LYS A 355 8.91 15.17 -0.42
CA LYS A 355 7.63 15.45 0.25
C LYS A 355 7.50 14.68 1.57
N TYR A 356 7.82 13.41 1.56
CA TYR A 356 7.66 12.51 2.71
C TYR A 356 8.95 12.25 3.49
N ASN A 357 10.09 12.83 3.07
CA ASN A 357 11.40 12.62 3.71
C ASN A 357 11.79 11.13 3.78
N ILE A 358 11.60 10.41 2.67
CA ILE A 358 11.88 8.97 2.52
C ILE A 358 12.97 8.73 1.47
N SER A 359 13.53 7.51 1.44
CA SER A 359 14.22 7.00 0.25
C SER A 359 13.25 6.24 -0.64
N ILE A 360 13.46 6.27 -1.94
CA ILE A 360 12.84 5.36 -2.89
C ILE A 360 13.96 4.71 -3.70
N ASP A 361 14.06 3.39 -3.61
CA ASP A 361 14.94 2.56 -4.41
C ASP A 361 14.09 1.78 -5.40
N THR A 362 14.44 1.84 -6.68
CA THR A 362 13.66 1.21 -7.73
C THR A 362 14.55 0.62 -8.81
N CYS A 363 13.95 -0.19 -9.65
CA CYS A 363 14.61 -0.80 -10.79
C CYS A 363 13.97 -0.32 -12.09
N THR A 364 14.72 -0.40 -13.18
CA THR A 364 14.21 -0.27 -14.54
C THR A 364 14.78 -1.37 -15.43
N GLN A 365 14.04 -1.72 -16.47
CA GLN A 365 14.49 -2.71 -17.44
C GLN A 365 15.19 -2.05 -18.59
N VAL A 366 16.40 -2.53 -18.91
CA VAL A 366 17.14 -2.09 -20.08
C VAL A 366 16.57 -2.76 -21.33
N SER A 367 16.46 -2.01 -22.44
CA SER A 367 15.94 -2.52 -23.72
C SER A 367 16.73 -3.74 -24.24
N GLY A 368 16.05 -4.56 -25.08
CA GLY A 368 16.69 -5.76 -25.67
C GLY A 368 17.92 -5.47 -26.53
N GLU A 369 18.02 -4.27 -27.09
CA GLU A 369 19.18 -3.82 -27.89
C GLU A 369 20.47 -3.77 -27.08
N TYR A 370 20.37 -3.41 -25.79
CA TYR A 370 21.53 -3.41 -24.86
C TYR A 370 22.21 -4.77 -24.73
N LYS A 371 21.48 -5.88 -24.94
CA LYS A 371 22.06 -7.24 -24.87
C LYS A 371 23.05 -7.53 -25.98
N ASN A 372 22.90 -6.84 -27.12
CA ASN A 372 23.66 -7.09 -28.34
C ASN A 372 24.81 -6.08 -28.56
N ASP A 373 24.89 -5.03 -27.76
CA ASP A 373 25.91 -3.99 -27.93
C ASP A 373 27.20 -4.37 -27.19
N LYS A 374 28.30 -4.36 -27.96
CA LYS A 374 29.63 -4.63 -27.42
C LYS A 374 30.20 -3.49 -26.58
N ASN A 375 29.64 -2.28 -26.75
CA ASN A 375 30.01 -1.06 -26.00
C ASN A 375 28.94 -0.73 -24.96
N ARG A 376 28.87 -1.50 -23.89
CA ARG A 376 27.93 -1.31 -22.77
C ARG A 376 28.29 -0.08 -21.94
N ASP A 377 28.08 1.10 -22.46
CA ASP A 377 28.28 2.34 -21.72
C ASP A 377 26.95 2.98 -21.26
N ALA A 378 27.05 3.94 -20.35
CA ALA A 378 25.89 4.60 -19.77
C ALA A 378 25.05 5.42 -20.76
N THR A 379 25.53 5.63 -21.98
CA THR A 379 24.81 6.41 -23.01
C THR A 379 23.69 5.60 -23.66
N ILE A 380 23.75 4.24 -23.56
CA ILE A 380 22.80 3.31 -24.13
C ILE A 380 21.59 3.09 -23.18
N ILE A 381 21.68 3.54 -21.93
CA ILE A 381 20.61 3.46 -20.92
C ILE A 381 19.57 4.57 -21.11
N ARG A 382 19.41 5.09 -22.31
CA ARG A 382 18.36 6.04 -22.66
C ARG A 382 17.18 5.30 -23.28
N GLY A 383 16.33 4.72 -22.41
CA GLY A 383 15.04 4.21 -22.75
C GLY A 383 13.97 4.92 -21.96
#